data_5b9017f5be3350e8343f1dd017329bbd
#
_entry.id   5b9017f5be3350e8343f1dd017329bbd
#
_cell.length_a   1.000
_cell.length_b   1.000
_cell.length_c   1.000
_cell.angle_alpha   90.00
_cell.angle_beta   90.00
_cell.angle_gamma   90.00
#
_symmetry.space_group_name_H-M   'P 1'
#
loop_
_entity.id
_entity.type
_entity.pdbx_description
1 polymer ?
#
loop_
_entity_poly.entity_id
_entity_poly.type
_entity_poly.pdbx_seq_one_letter_code
_entity_poly.pdbx_strand_id
1 'polypeptide(L)'
;MTEREFRVLQRIRATPPGFVRTYGDVSPGAPRFAGSVLFGCDDPSVPWHRIVRADGSLAKGTRQRRLLEEEGIPFRGERVDMRAARLP
;
A
#
# COMPACT_ATOMS: atom_id res chain seq x y z
N MET A 1 -1.50 8.98 18.75
CA MET A 1 -1.26 9.12 17.29
C MET A 1 -1.11 10.58 16.94
N THR A 2 -0.07 10.92 16.17
CA THR A 2 0.12 12.28 15.69
C THR A 2 -0.82 12.59 14.54
N GLU A 3 -1.02 13.88 14.27
CA GLU A 3 -1.83 14.30 13.11
C GLU A 3 -1.24 13.79 11.79
N ARG A 4 0.10 13.78 11.69
CA ARG A 4 0.79 13.28 10.50
C ARG A 4 0.53 11.79 10.29
N GLU A 5 0.60 10.99 11.34
CA GLU A 5 0.27 9.56 11.29
C GLU A 5 -1.19 9.35 10.89
N PHE A 6 -2.09 10.15 11.44
CA PHE A 6 -3.51 10.07 11.12
C PHE A 6 -3.76 10.33 9.63
N ARG A 7 -3.11 11.35 9.06
CA ARG A 7 -3.27 11.67 7.64
C ARG A 7 -2.79 10.53 6.74
N VAL A 8 -1.67 9.90 7.09
CA VAL A 8 -1.15 8.76 6.34
C VAL A 8 -2.15 7.60 6.40
N LEU A 9 -2.65 7.28 7.58
CA LEU A 9 -3.65 6.21 7.74
C LEU A 9 -4.92 6.51 6.94
N GLN A 10 -5.37 7.75 6.90
CA GLN A 10 -6.54 8.13 6.11
C GLN A 10 -6.33 7.86 4.62
N ARG A 11 -5.15 8.17 4.10
CA ARG A 11 -4.83 7.90 2.69
C ARG A 11 -4.74 6.42 2.41
N ILE A 12 -4.19 5.65 3.33
CA ILE A 12 -4.13 4.18 3.21
C ILE A 12 -5.56 3.61 3.18
N ARG A 13 -6.40 4.03 4.12
CA ARG A 13 -7.80 3.57 4.19
C ARG A 13 -8.60 3.95 2.95
N ALA A 14 -8.26 5.06 2.32
CA ALA A 14 -8.95 5.54 1.12
C ALA A 14 -8.52 4.81 -0.15
N THR A 15 -7.59 3.86 -0.06
CA THR A 15 -7.16 3.05 -1.21
C THR A 15 -8.14 1.89 -1.38
N PRO A 16 -8.99 1.89 -2.42
CA PRO A 16 -10.03 0.88 -2.55
C PRO A 16 -9.50 -0.45 -3.10
N PRO A 17 -10.27 -1.54 -2.96
CA PRO A 17 -9.94 -2.81 -3.60
C PRO A 17 -9.79 -2.62 -5.12
N GLY A 18 -8.85 -3.33 -5.72
CA GLY A 18 -8.58 -3.22 -7.16
C GLY A 18 -7.56 -2.16 -7.52
N PHE A 19 -7.07 -1.43 -6.52
CA PHE A 19 -6.05 -0.39 -6.71
C PHE A 19 -4.94 -0.53 -5.67
N VAL A 20 -3.77 0.02 -6.02
CA VAL A 20 -2.65 0.14 -5.09
C VAL A 20 -2.16 1.59 -5.06
N ARG A 21 -1.50 1.96 -3.97
CA ARG A 21 -0.76 3.20 -3.85
C ARG A 21 0.66 2.89 -3.39
N THR A 22 1.59 3.78 -3.67
CA THR A 22 2.95 3.63 -3.16
C THR A 22 3.08 4.23 -1.78
N TYR A 23 4.14 3.88 -1.07
CA TYR A 23 4.46 4.53 0.22
C TYR A 23 4.56 6.05 0.06
N GLY A 24 5.15 6.51 -1.06
CA GLY A 24 5.22 7.94 -1.35
C GLY A 24 3.89 8.59 -1.66
N ASP A 25 2.94 7.83 -2.22
CA ASP A 25 1.60 8.36 -2.50
C ASP A 25 0.84 8.69 -1.20
N VAL A 26 1.01 7.85 -0.17
CA VAL A 26 0.32 8.05 1.11
C VAL A 26 1.12 8.90 2.09
N SER A 27 2.41 9.08 1.84
CA SER A 27 3.29 9.93 2.65
C SER A 27 4.23 10.72 1.73
N PRO A 28 3.71 11.76 1.05
CA PRO A 28 4.50 12.54 0.09
C PRO A 28 5.80 13.09 0.70
N GLY A 29 6.91 12.85 0.00
CA GLY A 29 8.23 13.29 0.44
C GLY A 29 8.85 12.45 1.54
N ALA A 30 8.11 11.49 2.14
CA ALA A 30 8.59 10.70 3.26
C ALA A 30 8.03 9.26 3.21
N PRO A 31 8.36 8.47 2.18
CA PRO A 31 7.78 7.12 2.05
C PRO A 31 8.11 6.19 3.23
N ARG A 32 9.27 6.35 3.85
CA ARG A 32 9.65 5.55 5.02
C ARG A 32 8.73 5.80 6.21
N PHE A 33 8.18 7.00 6.32
CA PHE A 33 7.24 7.32 7.38
C PHE A 33 5.96 6.47 7.26
N ALA A 34 5.46 6.28 6.04
CA ALA A 34 4.31 5.39 5.81
C ALA A 34 4.62 3.96 6.25
N GLY A 35 5.83 3.47 5.95
CA GLY A 35 6.26 2.15 6.41
C GLY A 35 6.26 2.03 7.92
N SER A 36 6.74 3.04 8.64
CA SER A 36 6.74 3.00 10.10
C SER A 36 5.33 3.11 10.69
N VAL A 37 4.44 3.86 10.06
CA VAL A 37 3.03 3.92 10.48
C VAL A 37 2.37 2.54 10.34
N LEU A 38 2.59 1.86 9.23
CA LEU A 38 2.04 0.52 9.01
C LEU A 38 2.66 -0.50 9.95
N PHE A 39 3.96 -0.40 10.22
CA PHE A 39 4.64 -1.30 11.15
C PHE A 39 4.05 -1.21 12.56
N GLY A 40 3.71 0.00 13.01
CA GLY A 40 3.11 0.23 14.32
C GLY A 40 1.60 0.00 14.38
N CYS A 41 0.97 -0.34 13.26
CA CYS A 41 -0.47 -0.48 13.18
C CYS A 41 -0.87 -1.95 13.17
N ASP A 42 -1.66 -2.37 14.14
CA ASP A 42 -2.18 -3.74 14.24
C ASP A 42 -3.69 -3.81 13.97
N ASP A 43 -4.29 -2.73 13.46
CA ASP A 43 -5.71 -2.70 13.12
C ASP A 43 -5.96 -3.52 11.85
N PRO A 44 -6.71 -4.64 11.94
CA PRO A 44 -6.93 -5.51 10.78
C PRO A 44 -7.76 -4.86 9.68
N SER A 45 -8.46 -3.76 9.96
CA SER A 45 -9.25 -3.06 8.95
C SER A 45 -8.40 -2.16 8.04
N VAL A 46 -7.14 -1.93 8.38
CA VAL A 46 -6.26 -1.12 7.56
C VAL A 46 -5.75 -1.95 6.37
N PRO A 47 -5.99 -1.51 5.11
CA PRO A 47 -5.61 -2.28 3.94
C PRO A 47 -4.12 -2.11 3.61
N TRP A 48 -3.26 -2.56 4.51
CA TRP A 48 -1.81 -2.45 4.37
C TRP A 48 -1.29 -3.10 3.08
N HIS A 49 -1.96 -4.17 2.63
CA HIS A 49 -1.54 -4.92 1.45
C HIS A 49 -1.67 -4.11 0.15
N ARG A 50 -2.47 -3.05 0.15
CA ARG A 50 -2.64 -2.17 -1.03
C ARG A 50 -1.55 -1.11 -1.16
N ILE A 51 -0.59 -1.10 -0.22
CA ILE A 51 0.54 -0.17 -0.26
C ILE A 51 1.78 -0.93 -0.71
N VAL A 52 2.41 -0.46 -1.79
CA VAL A 52 3.54 -1.13 -2.43
C VAL A 52 4.69 -0.14 -2.63
N ARG A 53 5.86 -0.68 -2.97
CA ARG A 53 7.00 0.17 -3.30
C ARG A 53 6.76 0.85 -4.66
N ALA A 54 7.50 1.92 -4.91
CA ALA A 54 7.34 2.73 -6.13
C ALA A 54 7.49 1.91 -7.42
N ASP A 55 8.29 0.86 -7.40
CA ASP A 55 8.49 -0.02 -8.56
C ASP A 55 7.48 -1.18 -8.63
N GLY A 56 6.51 -1.21 -7.73
CA GLY A 56 5.50 -2.27 -7.66
C GLY A 56 5.93 -3.49 -6.86
N SER A 57 7.15 -3.52 -6.33
CA SER A 57 7.58 -4.65 -5.51
C SER A 57 6.90 -4.64 -4.14
N LEU A 58 6.82 -5.83 -3.53
CA LEU A 58 6.07 -6.03 -2.29
C LEU A 58 7.01 -6.13 -1.09
N ALA A 59 6.67 -5.42 -0.01
CA ALA A 59 7.44 -5.48 1.23
C ALA A 59 7.15 -6.75 2.05
N LYS A 60 5.96 -7.34 1.88
CA LYS A 60 5.49 -8.47 2.70
C LYS A 60 5.33 -9.76 1.92
N GLY A 61 5.95 -9.86 0.76
CA GLY A 61 6.10 -11.11 0.01
C GLY A 61 4.81 -11.82 -0.37
N THR A 62 4.81 -13.13 -0.21
CA THR A 62 3.74 -14.01 -0.69
C THR A 62 2.37 -13.71 -0.10
N ARG A 63 2.31 -13.37 1.18
CA ARG A 63 1.04 -13.04 1.84
C ARG A 63 0.39 -11.80 1.21
N GLN A 64 1.19 -10.79 0.97
CA GLN A 64 0.70 -9.56 0.35
C GLN A 64 0.26 -9.84 -1.08
N ARG A 65 1.04 -10.60 -1.83
CA ARG A 65 0.70 -10.98 -3.21
C ARG A 65 -0.64 -11.70 -3.28
N ARG A 66 -0.86 -12.67 -2.38
CA ARG A 66 -2.12 -13.41 -2.37
C ARG A 66 -3.31 -12.49 -2.16
N LEU A 67 -3.22 -11.57 -1.22
CA LEU A 67 -4.30 -10.62 -0.95
C LEU A 67 -4.58 -9.72 -2.15
N LEU A 68 -3.54 -9.25 -2.83
CA LEU A 68 -3.69 -8.42 -4.01
C LEU A 68 -4.28 -9.21 -5.19
N GLU A 69 -3.84 -10.46 -5.38
CA GLU A 69 -4.39 -11.31 -6.43
C GLU A 69 -5.88 -11.59 -6.21
N GLU A 70 -6.29 -11.79 -4.97
CA GLU A 70 -7.71 -11.96 -4.61
C GLU A 70 -8.54 -10.72 -4.98
N GLU A 71 -7.93 -9.54 -5.00
CA GLU A 71 -8.59 -8.30 -5.39
C GLU A 71 -8.48 -8.02 -6.90
N GLY A 72 -7.90 -8.94 -7.66
CA GLY A 72 -7.78 -8.78 -9.11
C GLY A 72 -6.64 -7.88 -9.55
N ILE A 73 -5.68 -7.59 -8.68
CA ILE A 73 -4.54 -6.75 -9.04
C ILE A 73 -3.63 -7.48 -10.04
N PRO A 74 -3.36 -6.87 -11.22
CA PRO A 74 -2.46 -7.50 -12.19
C PRO A 74 -1.00 -7.36 -11.79
N PHE A 75 -0.22 -8.40 -12.10
CA PHE A 75 1.21 -8.43 -11.85
C PHE A 75 1.99 -8.60 -13.15
N ARG A 76 3.21 -8.10 -13.14
CA ARG A 76 4.21 -8.35 -14.18
C ARG A 76 5.40 -9.01 -13.47
N GLY A 77 5.50 -10.35 -13.57
CA GLY A 77 6.46 -11.09 -12.78
C GLY A 77 6.17 -10.94 -11.30
N GLU A 78 7.14 -10.51 -10.53
CA GLU A 78 7.01 -10.37 -9.07
C GLU A 78 6.49 -9.00 -8.63
N ARG A 79 6.26 -8.09 -9.57
CA ARG A 79 5.85 -6.72 -9.29
C ARG A 79 4.43 -6.47 -9.75
N VAL A 80 3.73 -5.61 -9.01
CA VAL A 80 2.43 -5.10 -9.44
C VAL A 80 2.60 -4.33 -10.75
N ASP A 81 1.68 -4.54 -11.69
CA ASP A 81 1.60 -3.70 -12.89
C ASP A 81 1.09 -2.32 -12.50
N MET A 82 2.00 -1.39 -12.23
CA MET A 82 1.67 -0.07 -11.73
C MET A 82 0.88 0.78 -12.72
N ARG A 83 1.04 0.52 -14.02
CA ARG A 83 0.28 1.27 -15.03
C ARG A 83 -1.20 0.92 -14.97
N ALA A 84 -1.51 -0.33 -14.61
CA ALA A 84 -2.89 -0.81 -14.55
C ALA A 84 -3.53 -0.61 -13.18
N ALA A 85 -2.75 -0.69 -12.11
CA ALA A 85 -3.30 -0.81 -10.75
C ALA A 85 -3.10 0.42 -9.86
N ARG A 86 -2.14 1.29 -10.16
CA ARG A 86 -1.89 2.45 -9.31
C ARG A 86 -3.06 3.43 -9.36
N LEU A 87 -3.53 3.79 -8.19
CA LEU A 87 -4.61 4.78 -8.07
C LEU A 87 -4.09 6.17 -8.52
N PRO A 88 -4.78 6.82 -9.46
CA PRO A 88 -4.37 8.15 -9.93
C PRO A 88 -4.47 9.22 -8.85
#